data_f310ea1765e39966f835852fc8697437
#
_entry.id   f310ea1765e39966f835852fc8697437
#
_cell.length_a   1.000
_cell.length_b   1.000
_cell.length_c   1.000
_cell.angle_alpha   90.00
_cell.angle_beta   90.00
_cell.angle_gamma   90.00
#
_symmetry.space_group_name_H-M   'P 1'
#
loop_
_entity.id
_entity.type
_entity.pdbx_description
1 polymer ?
#
loop_
_entity_poly.entity_id
_entity_poly.type
_entity_poly.pdbx_seq_one_letter_code
_entity_poly.pdbx_strand_id
1 'polypeptide(L)'
;MAITMDQDVISPDNVDVHAAAPPIPQGGLEVISIAKSYDKRQVLTDISLSVGKGEVLGLLGPNGAGKTTCFYSIMGLVRPDAGRILMDGEDVTRLPMYRRAILGLGYLPQETSIFRGMTVEQNIACVLEMVEPDKDTRAAELDRLLDEFGLTRLRESPAMALSGGERRRAEIARALAAKPSIMLLDEPFAGIDP
;
A
#
# COMPACT_ATOMS: atom_id res chain seq x y z
N MET A 1 -11.82 -5.23 10.41
CA MET A 1 -12.91 -4.25 10.57
C MET A 1 -13.02 -3.48 9.25
N ALA A 2 -14.18 -3.47 8.61
CA ALA A 2 -14.36 -2.80 7.33
C ALA A 2 -15.01 -1.43 7.58
N ILE A 3 -14.42 -0.37 7.01
CA ILE A 3 -15.01 0.98 7.03
C ILE A 3 -15.73 1.17 5.70
N THR A 4 -17.05 1.32 5.74
CA THR A 4 -17.89 1.60 4.57
C THR A 4 -18.15 3.10 4.50
N MET A 5 -17.78 3.74 3.38
CA MET A 5 -18.21 5.11 3.08
C MET A 5 -19.57 5.02 2.38
N ASP A 6 -20.65 5.23 3.12
CA ASP A 6 -22.01 5.24 2.60
C ASP A 6 -22.41 6.67 2.19
N GLN A 7 -23.04 6.80 1.01
CA GLN A 7 -23.53 8.08 0.47
C GLN A 7 -25.04 8.23 0.66
N ASP A 8 -25.62 7.70 1.72
CA ASP A 8 -26.98 8.08 2.04
C ASP A 8 -26.99 9.42 2.78
N VAL A 9 -27.77 10.35 2.21
CA VAL A 9 -28.04 11.68 2.72
C VAL A 9 -28.50 11.59 4.17
N ILE A 10 -27.57 11.76 5.10
CA ILE A 10 -27.89 11.87 6.52
C ILE A 10 -28.06 13.36 6.84
N SER A 11 -29.23 13.67 7.35
CA SER A 11 -29.60 14.98 7.90
C SER A 11 -28.55 15.42 8.93
N PRO A 12 -28.18 16.73 9.01
CA PRO A 12 -27.00 17.18 9.76
C PRO A 12 -27.11 17.09 11.30
N ASP A 13 -28.16 16.51 11.85
CA ASP A 13 -28.47 16.68 13.27
C ASP A 13 -28.26 15.43 14.16
N ASN A 14 -27.71 14.33 13.65
CA ASN A 14 -27.57 13.14 14.53
C ASN A 14 -26.48 12.15 14.07
N VAL A 15 -25.22 12.56 14.06
CA VAL A 15 -24.11 11.62 14.05
C VAL A 15 -23.10 12.02 15.14
N ASP A 16 -23.19 11.35 16.28
CA ASP A 16 -22.12 11.32 17.28
C ASP A 16 -20.89 10.63 16.68
N VAL A 17 -20.07 11.38 15.95
CA VAL A 17 -18.82 10.89 15.32
C VAL A 17 -17.62 11.04 16.29
N HIS A 18 -17.87 11.06 17.59
CA HIS A 18 -16.84 10.99 18.61
C HIS A 18 -16.70 9.57 19.20
N ALA A 19 -16.69 8.55 18.34
CA ALA A 19 -16.05 7.32 18.77
C ALA A 19 -14.55 7.62 18.83
N ALA A 20 -14.01 7.78 20.04
CA ALA A 20 -12.58 7.83 20.25
C ALA A 20 -11.94 6.67 19.48
N ALA A 21 -10.96 6.98 18.64
CA ALA A 21 -10.23 5.95 17.93
C ALA A 21 -9.75 4.90 18.95
N PRO A 22 -9.92 3.59 18.69
CA PRO A 22 -9.47 2.57 19.61
C PRO A 22 -7.98 2.79 19.91
N PRO A 23 -7.54 2.49 21.15
CA PRO A 23 -6.14 2.67 21.51
C PRO A 23 -5.26 1.90 20.56
N ILE A 24 -4.28 2.61 19.96
CA ILE A 24 -3.39 2.10 18.92
C ILE A 24 -2.58 0.96 19.50
N PRO A 25 -2.58 -0.24 18.88
CA PRO A 25 -1.59 -1.25 19.18
C PRO A 25 -0.19 -0.65 18.97
N GLN A 26 0.76 -0.92 19.85
CA GLN A 26 2.10 -0.34 19.77
C GLN A 26 2.72 -0.61 18.39
N GLY A 27 2.78 0.42 17.54
CA GLY A 27 3.26 0.37 16.17
C GLY A 27 2.16 0.13 15.12
N GLY A 28 2.33 0.68 13.94
CA GLY A 28 1.40 0.58 12.82
C GLY A 28 1.25 1.91 12.08
N LEU A 29 0.17 2.01 11.31
CA LEU A 29 -0.21 3.22 10.57
C LEU A 29 -1.39 3.92 11.25
N GLU A 30 -1.27 5.21 11.45
CA GLU A 30 -2.35 6.06 11.95
C GLU A 30 -2.54 7.24 11.03
N VAL A 31 -3.76 7.47 10.62
CA VAL A 31 -4.20 8.63 9.83
C VAL A 31 -5.18 9.40 10.68
N ILE A 32 -4.91 10.68 10.92
CA ILE A 32 -5.67 11.52 11.83
C ILE A 32 -6.22 12.71 11.06
N SER A 33 -7.54 12.75 10.89
CA SER A 33 -8.31 13.87 10.36
C SER A 33 -7.74 14.47 9.08
N ILE A 34 -7.27 13.62 8.13
CA ILE A 34 -6.74 14.14 6.88
C ILE A 34 -7.85 14.69 5.98
N ALA A 35 -7.55 15.84 5.37
CA ALA A 35 -8.42 16.48 4.39
C ALA A 35 -7.63 16.80 3.12
N LYS A 36 -8.31 16.78 1.95
CA LYS A 36 -7.74 17.13 0.66
C LYS A 36 -8.76 17.74 -0.26
N SER A 37 -8.40 18.86 -0.88
CA SER A 37 -9.21 19.53 -1.90
C SER A 37 -8.40 19.74 -3.17
N TYR A 38 -9.06 19.68 -4.33
CA TYR A 38 -8.54 20.04 -5.64
C TYR A 38 -9.48 21.07 -6.27
N ASP A 39 -8.97 22.22 -6.68
CA ASP A 39 -9.74 23.28 -7.36
C ASP A 39 -11.09 23.58 -6.68
N LYS A 40 -11.08 23.75 -5.37
CA LYS A 40 -12.27 23.99 -4.51
C LYS A 40 -13.21 22.79 -4.33
N ARG A 41 -12.93 21.65 -4.97
CA ARG A 41 -13.67 20.40 -4.72
C ARG A 41 -12.98 19.63 -3.60
N GLN A 42 -13.68 19.45 -2.50
CA GLN A 42 -13.23 18.61 -1.40
C GLN A 42 -13.35 17.13 -1.80
N VAL A 43 -12.26 16.38 -1.63
CA VAL A 43 -12.17 14.96 -1.99
C VAL A 43 -12.02 14.10 -0.74
N LEU A 44 -11.26 14.59 0.24
CA LEU A 44 -11.18 13.97 1.56
C LEU A 44 -11.65 14.97 2.61
N THR A 45 -12.55 14.52 3.49
CA THR A 45 -13.10 15.30 4.59
C THR A 45 -12.91 14.53 5.86
N ASP A 46 -11.99 14.99 6.73
CA ASP A 46 -11.81 14.45 8.09
C ASP A 46 -11.66 12.91 8.15
N ILE A 47 -10.80 12.36 7.29
CA ILE A 47 -10.57 10.92 7.25
C ILE A 47 -9.60 10.51 8.35
N SER A 48 -10.06 9.62 9.22
CA SER A 48 -9.25 9.00 10.28
C SER A 48 -9.34 7.48 10.18
N LEU A 49 -8.20 6.81 10.27
CA LEU A 49 -8.10 5.35 10.31
C LEU A 49 -6.84 4.93 11.05
N SER A 50 -6.84 3.72 11.56
CA SER A 50 -5.64 3.12 12.17
C SER A 50 -5.57 1.64 11.81
N VAL A 51 -4.36 1.13 11.64
CA VAL A 51 -4.08 -0.29 11.43
C VAL A 51 -2.82 -0.68 12.20
N GLY A 52 -2.95 -1.66 13.09
CA GLY A 52 -1.83 -2.22 13.86
C GLY A 52 -1.05 -3.27 13.08
N LYS A 53 0.09 -3.69 13.65
CA LYS A 53 0.88 -4.78 13.08
C LYS A 53 0.08 -6.08 13.09
N GLY A 54 0.06 -6.78 11.96
CA GLY A 54 -0.71 -8.02 11.78
C GLY A 54 -2.22 -7.82 11.58
N GLU A 55 -2.69 -6.58 11.52
CA GLU A 55 -4.08 -6.26 11.21
C GLU A 55 -4.29 -6.02 9.71
N VAL A 56 -5.51 -6.27 9.25
CA VAL A 56 -5.97 -5.95 7.89
C VAL A 56 -7.13 -4.98 7.99
N LEU A 57 -7.00 -3.83 7.34
CA LEU A 57 -8.04 -2.81 7.24
C LEU A 57 -8.53 -2.70 5.80
N GLY A 58 -9.82 -2.86 5.56
CA GLY A 58 -10.45 -2.65 4.26
C GLY A 58 -11.01 -1.23 4.13
N LEU A 59 -10.55 -0.49 3.11
CA LEU A 59 -11.12 0.80 2.73
C LEU A 59 -12.13 0.60 1.60
N LEU A 60 -13.42 0.66 1.93
CA LEU A 60 -14.52 0.40 1.00
C LEU A 60 -15.25 1.70 0.65
N GLY A 61 -15.83 1.76 -0.53
CA GLY A 61 -16.62 2.90 -0.98
C GLY A 61 -16.79 2.94 -2.51
N PRO A 62 -17.73 3.74 -3.03
CA PRO A 62 -17.99 3.85 -4.47
C PRO A 62 -16.80 4.47 -5.21
N ASN A 63 -16.84 4.38 -6.55
CA ASN A 63 -15.85 5.08 -7.38
C ASN A 63 -15.99 6.59 -7.18
N GLY A 64 -14.84 7.27 -7.03
CA GLY A 64 -14.80 8.71 -6.75
C GLY A 64 -14.95 9.09 -5.27
N ALA A 65 -15.09 8.14 -4.34
CA ALA A 65 -15.16 8.40 -2.90
C ALA A 65 -13.83 8.86 -2.26
N GLY A 66 -12.77 9.05 -3.04
CA GLY A 66 -11.48 9.51 -2.53
C GLY A 66 -10.52 8.42 -2.05
N LYS A 67 -10.85 7.12 -2.22
CA LYS A 67 -9.99 6.01 -1.78
C LYS A 67 -8.55 6.14 -2.28
N THR A 68 -8.36 6.32 -3.59
CA THR A 68 -7.05 6.51 -4.20
C THR A 68 -6.33 7.75 -3.68
N THR A 69 -7.06 8.85 -3.43
CA THR A 69 -6.47 10.07 -2.84
C THR A 69 -6.01 9.82 -1.40
N CYS A 70 -6.76 9.04 -0.63
CA CYS A 70 -6.37 8.63 0.72
C CYS A 70 -5.08 7.78 0.66
N PHE A 71 -5.02 6.76 -0.20
CA PHE A 71 -3.82 5.94 -0.44
C PHE A 71 -2.62 6.80 -0.85
N TYR A 72 -2.80 7.70 -1.82
CA TYR A 72 -1.72 8.60 -2.27
C TYR A 72 -1.26 9.55 -1.17
N SER A 73 -2.17 9.96 -0.27
CA SER A 73 -1.79 10.76 0.89
C SER A 73 -0.96 9.94 1.88
N ILE A 74 -1.36 8.70 2.17
CA ILE A 74 -0.60 7.78 3.02
C ILE A 74 0.76 7.45 2.42
N MET A 75 0.85 7.29 1.10
CA MET A 75 2.11 7.04 0.40
C MET A 75 3.05 8.24 0.33
N GLY A 76 2.51 9.47 0.46
CA GLY A 76 3.28 10.69 0.27
C GLY A 76 3.43 11.15 -1.17
N LEU A 77 2.60 10.63 -2.09
CA LEU A 77 2.44 11.13 -3.46
C LEU A 77 1.59 12.41 -3.51
N VAL A 78 0.59 12.49 -2.63
CA VAL A 78 -0.27 13.64 -2.46
C VAL A 78 -0.11 14.15 -1.03
N ARG A 79 0.15 15.45 -0.87
CA ARG A 79 0.20 16.05 0.46
C ARG A 79 -1.23 16.40 0.90
N PRO A 80 -1.70 15.92 2.06
CA PRO A 80 -2.97 16.37 2.63
C PRO A 80 -2.91 17.86 2.98
N ASP A 81 -4.04 18.54 2.92
CA ASP A 81 -4.17 19.96 3.25
C ASP A 81 -4.29 20.15 4.77
N ALA A 82 -4.83 19.16 5.48
CA ALA A 82 -4.94 19.13 6.94
C ALA A 82 -4.76 17.70 7.45
N GLY A 83 -4.60 17.56 8.77
CA GLY A 83 -4.44 16.29 9.45
C GLY A 83 -2.99 15.80 9.51
N ARG A 84 -2.81 14.58 10.01
CA ARG A 84 -1.50 13.95 10.19
C ARG A 84 -1.51 12.47 9.80
N ILE A 85 -0.35 11.96 9.44
CA ILE A 85 -0.10 10.54 9.15
C ILE A 85 1.11 10.12 9.96
N LEU A 86 0.93 9.09 10.78
CA LEU A 86 1.96 8.55 11.66
C LEU A 86 2.26 7.11 11.24
N MET A 87 3.53 6.74 11.26
CA MET A 87 4.02 5.36 11.10
C MET A 87 4.85 5.00 12.33
N ASP A 88 4.47 3.95 13.02
CA ASP A 88 5.09 3.51 14.30
C ASP A 88 5.25 4.70 15.29
N GLY A 89 4.30 5.65 15.29
CA GLY A 89 4.29 6.84 16.13
C GLY A 89 5.09 8.04 15.58
N GLU A 90 5.84 7.88 14.49
CA GLU A 90 6.59 8.95 13.83
C GLU A 90 5.70 9.69 12.82
N ASP A 91 5.71 11.03 12.86
CA ASP A 91 4.95 11.87 11.92
C ASP A 91 5.64 11.88 10.54
N VAL A 92 5.02 11.19 9.60
CA VAL A 92 5.47 11.07 8.21
C VAL A 92 4.71 11.98 7.24
N THR A 93 3.82 12.84 7.73
CA THR A 93 2.90 13.65 6.91
C THR A 93 3.62 14.44 5.82
N ARG A 94 4.81 14.94 6.11
CA ARG A 94 5.61 15.76 5.18
C ARG A 94 6.72 14.99 4.48
N LEU A 95 6.91 13.71 4.82
CA LEU A 95 7.95 12.90 4.20
C LEU A 95 7.52 12.49 2.78
N PRO A 96 8.43 12.56 1.79
CA PRO A 96 8.17 12.06 0.45
C PRO A 96 8.12 10.52 0.45
N MET A 97 7.50 9.95 -0.59
CA MET A 97 7.25 8.52 -0.74
C MET A 97 8.50 7.64 -0.45
N TYR A 98 9.66 8.01 -1.00
CA TYR A 98 10.87 7.20 -0.82
C TYR A 98 11.33 7.12 0.65
N ARG A 99 11.11 8.18 1.44
CA ARG A 99 11.41 8.17 2.88
C ARG A 99 10.46 7.23 3.64
N ARG A 100 9.18 7.27 3.29
CA ARG A 100 8.19 6.36 3.90
C ARG A 100 8.46 4.90 3.50
N ALA A 101 8.94 4.65 2.28
CA ALA A 101 9.36 3.31 1.86
C ALA A 101 10.55 2.80 2.70
N ILE A 102 11.55 3.64 2.99
CA ILE A 102 12.66 3.30 3.90
C ILE A 102 12.16 2.99 5.31
N LEU A 103 11.09 3.65 5.77
CA LEU A 103 10.45 3.39 7.05
C LEU A 103 9.57 2.12 7.04
N GLY A 104 9.48 1.43 5.91
CA GLY A 104 8.76 0.16 5.79
C GLY A 104 7.37 0.24 5.18
N LEU A 105 7.01 1.33 4.49
CA LEU A 105 5.75 1.41 3.76
C LEU A 105 5.89 0.79 2.37
N GLY A 106 5.20 -0.32 2.13
CA GLY A 106 5.07 -0.95 0.82
C GLY A 106 3.79 -0.54 0.10
N TYR A 107 3.80 -0.61 -1.23
CA TYR A 107 2.64 -0.34 -2.07
C TYR A 107 2.54 -1.28 -3.25
N LEU A 108 1.36 -1.84 -3.44
CA LEU A 108 1.02 -2.63 -4.61
C LEU A 108 -0.10 -1.91 -5.38
N PRO A 109 0.20 -1.23 -6.50
CA PRO A 109 -0.79 -0.49 -7.28
C PRO A 109 -1.78 -1.42 -7.99
N GLN A 110 -2.93 -0.88 -8.36
CA GLN A 110 -3.90 -1.53 -9.23
C GLN A 110 -3.31 -1.78 -10.62
N GLU A 111 -2.60 -0.80 -11.16
CA GLU A 111 -1.98 -0.90 -12.49
C GLU A 111 -0.70 -1.76 -12.46
N THR A 112 -0.38 -2.34 -13.61
CA THR A 112 0.85 -3.12 -13.80
C THR A 112 2.09 -2.28 -13.51
N SER A 113 2.87 -2.72 -12.53
CA SER A 113 4.07 -2.02 -12.06
C SER A 113 5.39 -2.71 -12.39
N ILE A 114 5.34 -3.91 -13.03
CA ILE A 114 6.53 -4.72 -13.32
C ILE A 114 7.51 -4.00 -14.27
N PHE A 115 8.80 -4.14 -14.03
CA PHE A 115 9.84 -3.62 -14.92
C PHE A 115 9.92 -4.48 -16.18
N ARG A 116 9.30 -4.01 -17.26
CA ARG A 116 9.07 -4.78 -18.50
C ARG A 116 10.34 -5.24 -19.19
N GLY A 117 11.44 -4.50 -19.07
CA GLY A 117 12.74 -4.80 -19.67
C GLY A 117 13.61 -5.80 -18.87
N MET A 118 13.10 -6.29 -17.75
CA MET A 118 13.80 -7.20 -16.85
C MET A 118 13.17 -8.59 -16.84
N THR A 119 13.94 -9.60 -16.42
CA THR A 119 13.41 -10.92 -16.09
C THR A 119 12.64 -10.91 -14.77
N VAL A 120 11.95 -12.00 -14.43
CA VAL A 120 11.29 -12.18 -13.13
C VAL A 120 12.29 -12.03 -11.99
N GLU A 121 13.42 -12.75 -12.08
CA GLU A 121 14.50 -12.67 -11.10
C GLU A 121 15.02 -11.25 -10.93
N GLN A 122 15.33 -10.57 -12.02
CA GLN A 122 15.85 -9.21 -11.99
C GLN A 122 14.87 -8.21 -11.36
N ASN A 123 13.58 -8.40 -11.58
CA ASN A 123 12.53 -7.58 -10.94
C ASN A 123 12.53 -7.68 -9.41
N ILE A 124 12.82 -8.84 -8.86
CA ILE A 124 12.88 -9.08 -7.42
C ILE A 124 14.26 -8.69 -6.88
N ALA A 125 15.32 -9.14 -7.55
CA ALA A 125 16.71 -8.93 -7.12
C ALA A 125 17.07 -7.44 -7.00
N CYS A 126 16.60 -6.58 -7.92
CA CYS A 126 16.89 -5.14 -7.85
C CYS A 126 16.36 -4.47 -6.56
N VAL A 127 15.28 -4.99 -5.98
CA VAL A 127 14.76 -4.49 -4.70
C VAL A 127 15.56 -5.06 -3.54
N LEU A 128 15.89 -6.36 -3.58
CA LEU A 128 16.73 -7.00 -2.56
C LEU A 128 18.10 -6.33 -2.45
N GLU A 129 18.69 -5.91 -3.58
CA GLU A 129 19.97 -5.19 -3.59
C GLU A 129 19.93 -3.85 -2.83
N MET A 130 18.76 -3.23 -2.74
CA MET A 130 18.57 -1.98 -2.02
C MET A 130 18.45 -2.15 -0.50
N VAL A 131 17.97 -3.32 -0.04
CA VAL A 131 17.58 -3.52 1.36
C VAL A 131 18.45 -4.55 2.10
N GLU A 132 19.14 -5.43 1.38
CA GLU A 132 19.96 -6.50 1.95
C GLU A 132 21.40 -6.39 1.43
N PRO A 133 22.37 -5.99 2.25
CA PRO A 133 23.77 -5.85 1.83
C PRO A 133 24.49 -7.18 1.62
N ASP A 134 24.08 -8.23 2.36
CA ASP A 134 24.72 -9.54 2.26
C ASP A 134 24.28 -10.31 1.01
N LYS A 135 25.23 -10.74 0.21
CA LYS A 135 24.99 -11.39 -1.08
C LYS A 135 24.34 -12.78 -0.95
N ASP A 136 24.77 -13.55 0.04
CA ASP A 136 24.27 -14.91 0.20
C ASP A 136 22.84 -14.88 0.77
N THR A 137 22.58 -13.97 1.70
CA THR A 137 21.23 -13.70 2.22
C THR A 137 20.29 -13.21 1.11
N ARG A 138 20.75 -12.33 0.20
CA ARG A 138 19.96 -11.90 -0.97
C ARG A 138 19.60 -13.07 -1.87
N ALA A 139 20.57 -13.95 -2.17
CA ALA A 139 20.32 -15.09 -3.03
C ALA A 139 19.31 -16.05 -2.41
N ALA A 140 19.44 -16.35 -1.12
CA ALA A 140 18.51 -17.21 -0.40
C ALA A 140 17.08 -16.59 -0.34
N GLU A 141 16.98 -15.30 -0.12
CA GLU A 141 15.68 -14.60 -0.07
C GLU A 141 15.01 -14.51 -1.45
N LEU A 142 15.79 -14.32 -2.51
CA LEU A 142 15.32 -14.38 -3.89
C LEU A 142 14.75 -15.77 -4.23
N ASP A 143 15.47 -16.84 -3.89
CA ASP A 143 15.02 -18.21 -4.11
C ASP A 143 13.74 -18.50 -3.30
N ARG A 144 13.66 -18.05 -2.05
CA ARG A 144 12.48 -18.18 -1.21
C ARG A 144 11.25 -17.48 -1.83
N LEU A 145 11.40 -16.24 -2.29
CA LEU A 145 10.32 -15.50 -2.93
C LEU A 145 9.87 -16.13 -4.24
N LEU A 146 10.81 -16.58 -5.07
CA LEU A 146 10.48 -17.27 -6.32
C LEU A 146 9.68 -18.55 -6.07
N ASP A 147 10.05 -19.33 -5.05
CA ASP A 147 9.38 -20.58 -4.69
C ASP A 147 7.99 -20.30 -4.09
N GLU A 148 7.90 -19.40 -3.12
CA GLU A 148 6.63 -19.02 -2.43
C GLU A 148 5.56 -18.56 -3.41
N PHE A 149 5.95 -17.79 -4.44
CA PHE A 149 5.04 -17.28 -5.47
C PHE A 149 4.92 -18.18 -6.71
N GLY A 150 5.51 -19.36 -6.69
CA GLY A 150 5.45 -20.32 -7.81
C GLY A 150 6.07 -19.77 -9.10
N LEU A 151 7.15 -19.00 -8.98
CA LEU A 151 7.86 -18.32 -10.08
C LEU A 151 9.18 -18.94 -10.44
N THR A 152 9.63 -19.99 -9.75
CA THR A 152 10.96 -20.62 -9.91
C THR A 152 11.22 -21.02 -11.37
N ARG A 153 10.21 -21.61 -12.05
CA ARG A 153 10.33 -22.02 -13.46
C ARG A 153 10.36 -20.84 -14.45
N LEU A 154 9.93 -19.66 -14.00
CA LEU A 154 9.84 -18.43 -14.78
C LEU A 154 10.98 -17.47 -14.47
N ARG A 155 11.94 -17.88 -13.66
CA ARG A 155 13.06 -17.07 -13.14
C ARG A 155 13.69 -16.20 -14.21
N GLU A 156 14.09 -16.80 -15.33
CA GLU A 156 14.77 -16.13 -16.45
C GLU A 156 13.79 -15.58 -17.51
N SER A 157 12.49 -15.80 -17.33
CA SER A 157 11.49 -15.33 -18.29
C SER A 157 11.43 -13.81 -18.32
N PRO A 158 11.39 -13.19 -19.50
CA PRO A 158 11.13 -11.76 -19.61
C PRO A 158 9.78 -11.41 -19.01
N ALA A 159 9.70 -10.33 -18.23
CA ALA A 159 8.46 -9.91 -17.58
C ALA A 159 7.29 -9.64 -18.57
N MET A 160 7.62 -9.29 -19.81
CA MET A 160 6.63 -9.10 -20.88
C MET A 160 5.95 -10.39 -21.35
N ALA A 161 6.60 -11.54 -21.16
CA ALA A 161 6.08 -12.84 -21.59
C ALA A 161 5.13 -13.48 -20.57
N LEU A 162 5.00 -12.91 -19.38
CA LEU A 162 4.16 -13.42 -18.30
C LEU A 162 2.67 -13.23 -18.59
N SER A 163 1.87 -14.23 -18.24
CA SER A 163 0.43 -14.10 -18.13
C SER A 163 0.05 -13.05 -17.03
N GLY A 164 -1.20 -12.59 -17.02
CA GLY A 164 -1.68 -11.62 -16.03
C GLY A 164 -1.45 -12.08 -14.59
N GLY A 165 -1.81 -13.34 -14.29
CA GLY A 165 -1.63 -13.91 -12.96
C GLY A 165 -0.16 -14.11 -12.56
N GLU A 166 0.70 -14.58 -13.47
CA GLU A 166 2.15 -14.70 -13.22
C GLU A 166 2.78 -13.33 -12.96
N ARG A 167 2.41 -12.35 -13.75
CA ARG A 167 2.86 -10.97 -13.59
C ARG A 167 2.47 -10.41 -12.23
N ARG A 168 1.20 -10.61 -11.82
CA ARG A 168 0.73 -10.13 -10.51
C ARG A 168 1.49 -10.79 -9.37
N ARG A 169 1.76 -12.09 -9.44
CA ARG A 169 2.59 -12.78 -8.44
C ARG A 169 4.01 -12.21 -8.38
N ALA A 170 4.63 -11.93 -9.54
CA ALA A 170 5.96 -11.33 -9.59
C ALA A 170 5.98 -9.89 -9.01
N GLU A 171 4.94 -9.09 -9.23
CA GLU A 171 4.78 -7.76 -8.63
C GLU A 171 4.64 -7.83 -7.10
N ILE A 172 3.87 -8.81 -6.60
CA ILE A 172 3.73 -9.04 -5.16
C ILE A 172 5.06 -9.49 -4.56
N ALA A 173 5.73 -10.47 -5.15
CA ALA A 173 7.04 -10.94 -4.69
C ALA A 173 8.05 -9.80 -4.64
N ARG A 174 8.09 -8.94 -5.66
CA ARG A 174 8.93 -7.74 -5.69
C ARG A 174 8.59 -6.76 -4.59
N ALA A 175 7.30 -6.51 -4.33
CA ALA A 175 6.87 -5.60 -3.27
C ALA A 175 7.26 -6.12 -1.88
N LEU A 176 7.19 -7.43 -1.66
CA LEU A 176 7.58 -8.09 -0.42
C LEU A 176 9.09 -8.18 -0.24
N ALA A 177 9.87 -8.16 -1.33
CA ALA A 177 11.34 -8.13 -1.27
C ALA A 177 11.88 -6.94 -0.47
N ALA A 178 11.15 -5.82 -0.42
CA ALA A 178 11.47 -4.67 0.43
C ALA A 178 11.25 -4.91 1.93
N LYS A 179 10.71 -6.07 2.33
CA LYS A 179 10.35 -6.42 3.73
C LYS A 179 9.51 -5.34 4.41
N PRO A 180 8.41 -4.87 3.78
CA PRO A 180 7.61 -3.78 4.34
C PRO A 180 6.94 -4.21 5.64
N SER A 181 6.86 -3.29 6.62
CA SER A 181 6.11 -3.47 7.86
C SER A 181 4.61 -3.15 7.69
N ILE A 182 4.29 -2.31 6.71
CA ILE A 182 2.93 -1.91 6.34
C ILE A 182 2.80 -2.01 4.82
N MET A 183 1.75 -2.68 4.34
CA MET A 183 1.49 -2.83 2.90
C MET A 183 0.16 -2.18 2.53
N LEU A 184 0.20 -1.26 1.57
CA LEU A 184 -0.98 -0.71 0.93
C LEU A 184 -1.28 -1.51 -0.35
N LEU A 185 -2.50 -2.04 -0.45
CA LEU A 185 -2.96 -2.83 -1.59
C LEU A 185 -4.12 -2.10 -2.26
N ASP A 186 -3.91 -1.62 -3.48
CA ASP A 186 -4.95 -0.94 -4.25
C ASP A 186 -5.58 -1.93 -5.23
N GLU A 187 -6.84 -2.30 -4.98
CA GLU A 187 -7.59 -3.30 -5.74
C GLU A 187 -6.78 -4.58 -6.03
N PRO A 188 -6.26 -5.28 -5.00
CA PRO A 188 -5.27 -6.35 -5.18
C PRO A 188 -5.77 -7.53 -6.02
N PHE A 189 -7.09 -7.69 -6.17
CA PHE A 189 -7.74 -8.75 -6.94
C PHE A 189 -8.23 -8.29 -8.31
N ALA A 190 -7.98 -7.04 -8.72
CA ALA A 190 -8.36 -6.57 -10.03
C ALA A 190 -7.68 -7.40 -11.14
N GLY A 191 -8.49 -7.98 -12.04
CA GLY A 191 -7.98 -8.79 -13.16
C GLY A 191 -7.54 -10.20 -12.81
N ILE A 192 -7.85 -10.69 -11.62
CA ILE A 192 -7.73 -12.11 -11.27
C ILE A 192 -9.12 -12.72 -11.49
N ASP A 193 -9.24 -13.61 -12.47
CA ASP A 193 -10.45 -14.43 -12.63
C ASP A 193 -10.60 -15.33 -11.39
N PRO A 194 -11.81 -15.42 -10.81
CA PRO A 194 -12.11 -16.26 -9.65
C PRO A 194 -12.00 -17.75 -9.94
#